data_5d48f14920b3860b77de464246d8de7e
#
_entry.id   5d48f14920b3860b77de464246d8de7e
#
_cell.length_a   1.000
_cell.length_b   1.000
_cell.length_c   1.000
_cell.angle_alpha   90.00
_cell.angle_beta   90.00
_cell.angle_gamma   90.00
#
_symmetry.space_group_name_H-M   'P 1'
#
loop_
_entity.id
_entity.type
_entity.pdbx_description
1 polymer ?
#
loop_
_entity_poly.entity_id
_entity_poly.type
_entity_poly.pdbx_seq_one_letter_code
_entity_poly.pdbx_strand_id
1 'polypeptide(L)'
;AKQLAGSAYQDTKQVLPPTLATMTPQNFNAIRYDGNHSLWNELNGQLDVQFFHVGMGFKQPVRMYSVDPKTRMAREVHFRPSLFNYENTTVDTKQLTGDLGFSGFKLFKAPELDKHDVVSFLGASYFRAVDATGQYGLSARGLAIDTYAKKREEFPDFTKFWFETPDKDSTRFVVYA
;
A
#
# COMPACT_ATOMS: atom_id res chain seq x y z
N ALA A 1 5.97 1.63 -18.08
CA ALA A 1 6.85 2.79 -17.90
C ALA A 1 7.11 3.51 -19.24
N LYS A 2 7.73 2.87 -20.26
CA LYS A 2 8.07 3.51 -21.54
C LYS A 2 6.86 4.16 -22.23
N GLN A 3 5.69 3.51 -22.22
CA GLN A 3 4.46 4.05 -22.79
C GLN A 3 3.96 5.28 -22.02
N LEU A 4 4.01 5.23 -20.68
CA LEU A 4 3.62 6.35 -19.82
C LEU A 4 4.56 7.55 -19.98
N ALA A 5 5.86 7.31 -20.16
CA ALA A 5 6.84 8.38 -20.38
C ALA A 5 6.61 9.15 -21.69
N GLY A 6 5.92 8.56 -22.65
CA GLY A 6 5.53 9.21 -23.92
C GLY A 6 4.21 9.99 -23.87
N SER A 7 3.54 10.03 -22.72
CA SER A 7 2.23 10.67 -22.53
C SER A 7 2.34 11.86 -21.59
N ALA A 8 1.49 12.86 -21.76
CA ALA A 8 1.35 13.91 -20.76
C ALA A 8 0.85 13.33 -19.42
N TYR A 9 1.34 13.87 -18.31
CA TYR A 9 0.86 13.49 -16.98
C TYR A 9 -0.65 13.72 -16.86
N GLN A 10 -1.33 12.74 -16.31
CA GLN A 10 -2.75 12.82 -15.97
C GLN A 10 -2.88 12.63 -14.45
N ASP A 11 -3.49 13.62 -13.78
CA ASP A 11 -3.82 13.50 -12.38
C ASP A 11 -4.93 12.46 -12.21
N THR A 12 -4.63 11.40 -11.45
CA THR A 12 -5.55 10.30 -11.18
C THR A 12 -6.16 10.37 -9.78
N LYS A 13 -5.98 11.49 -9.07
CA LYS A 13 -6.61 11.70 -7.76
C LYS A 13 -8.12 11.60 -7.88
N GLN A 14 -8.71 10.87 -6.97
CA GLN A 14 -10.15 10.68 -6.91
C GLN A 14 -10.82 11.62 -5.91
N VAL A 15 -12.10 11.90 -6.16
CA VAL A 15 -12.97 12.53 -5.17
C VAL A 15 -13.40 11.45 -4.18
N LEU A 16 -12.94 11.55 -2.96
CA LEU A 16 -13.31 10.60 -1.92
C LEU A 16 -14.74 10.86 -1.41
N PRO A 17 -15.46 9.81 -0.99
CA PRO A 17 -16.72 9.98 -0.25
C PRO A 17 -16.54 10.91 0.96
N PRO A 18 -17.58 11.70 1.34
CA PRO A 18 -17.47 12.65 2.44
C PRO A 18 -16.92 12.04 3.74
N THR A 19 -17.35 10.84 4.08
CA THR A 19 -16.88 10.10 5.26
C THR A 19 -15.37 9.86 5.29
N LEU A 20 -14.72 9.79 4.12
CA LEU A 20 -13.25 9.63 3.99
C LEU A 20 -12.55 10.97 3.81
N ALA A 21 -13.19 11.92 3.10
CA ALA A 21 -12.60 13.22 2.79
C ALA A 21 -12.41 14.10 4.04
N THR A 22 -13.32 13.97 5.01
CA THR A 22 -13.31 14.72 6.28
C THR A 22 -12.74 13.94 7.45
N MET A 23 -12.15 12.79 7.18
CA MET A 23 -11.63 11.89 8.20
C MET A 23 -10.52 12.53 9.02
N THR A 24 -10.58 12.38 10.33
CA THR A 24 -9.52 12.80 11.24
C THR A 24 -8.35 11.80 11.23
N PRO A 25 -7.14 12.23 11.62
CA PRO A 25 -6.00 11.31 11.77
C PRO A 25 -6.31 10.13 12.73
N GLN A 26 -7.07 10.38 13.79
CA GLN A 26 -7.47 9.36 14.74
C GLN A 26 -8.33 8.28 14.06
N ASN A 27 -9.34 8.68 13.28
CA ASN A 27 -10.17 7.75 12.53
C ASN A 27 -9.37 6.99 11.48
N PHE A 28 -8.49 7.68 10.73
CA PHE A 28 -7.63 7.03 9.75
C PHE A 28 -6.74 5.95 10.40
N ASN A 29 -6.11 6.27 11.52
CA ASN A 29 -5.27 5.34 12.25
C ASN A 29 -6.05 4.22 12.95
N ALA A 30 -7.35 4.38 13.17
CA ALA A 30 -8.21 3.35 13.77
C ALA A 30 -8.70 2.32 12.75
N ILE A 31 -8.72 2.65 11.44
CA ILE A 31 -9.02 1.65 10.41
C ILE A 31 -7.91 0.61 10.40
N ARG A 32 -8.28 -0.66 10.49
CA ARG A 32 -7.35 -1.79 10.45
C ARG A 32 -7.69 -2.68 9.27
N TYR A 33 -6.65 -3.13 8.55
CA TYR A 33 -6.83 -4.20 7.58
C TYR A 33 -7.10 -5.51 8.33
N ASP A 34 -8.02 -6.32 7.82
CA ASP A 34 -8.28 -7.63 8.40
C ASP A 34 -7.18 -8.62 7.97
N GLY A 35 -6.39 -9.07 8.93
CA GLY A 35 -5.27 -9.99 8.69
C GLY A 35 -5.67 -11.29 8.00
N ASN A 36 -6.91 -11.74 8.19
CA ASN A 36 -7.43 -12.93 7.50
C ASN A 36 -7.53 -12.75 5.97
N HIS A 37 -7.51 -11.51 5.50
CA HIS A 37 -7.52 -11.15 4.09
C HIS A 37 -6.15 -10.70 3.58
N SER A 38 -5.08 -10.84 4.39
CA SER A 38 -3.72 -10.52 3.94
C SER A 38 -3.39 -11.24 2.65
N LEU A 39 -2.75 -10.54 1.72
CA LEU A 39 -2.24 -11.17 0.51
C LEU A 39 -1.23 -12.23 0.91
N TRP A 40 -1.44 -13.47 0.43
CA TRP A 40 -0.68 -14.70 0.71
C TRP A 40 -0.99 -15.38 2.05
N ASN A 41 -1.98 -14.92 2.81
CA ASN A 41 -2.38 -15.58 4.06
C ASN A 41 -2.66 -17.10 3.85
N GLU A 42 -3.23 -17.47 2.71
CA GLU A 42 -3.51 -18.87 2.37
C GLU A 42 -2.26 -19.74 2.16
N LEU A 43 -1.11 -19.14 1.93
CA LEU A 43 0.15 -19.88 1.79
C LEU A 43 0.66 -20.39 3.13
N ASN A 44 0.22 -19.81 4.25
CA ASN A 44 0.77 -20.04 5.59
C ASN A 44 2.30 -19.95 5.58
N GLY A 45 2.81 -18.91 4.92
CA GLY A 45 4.22 -18.72 4.62
C GLY A 45 4.92 -17.76 5.58
N GLN A 46 6.07 -17.25 5.13
CA GLN A 46 6.90 -16.34 5.92
C GLN A 46 6.51 -14.87 5.75
N LEU A 47 5.73 -14.52 4.72
CA LEU A 47 5.43 -13.14 4.36
C LEU A 47 3.95 -12.95 4.07
N ASP A 48 3.39 -11.85 4.59
CA ASP A 48 2.04 -11.38 4.31
C ASP A 48 2.04 -9.90 3.95
N VAL A 49 1.13 -9.48 3.06
CA VAL A 49 0.95 -8.06 2.72
C VAL A 49 -0.46 -7.61 3.07
N GLN A 50 -0.54 -6.49 3.77
CA GLN A 50 -1.78 -5.78 4.06
C GLN A 50 -1.76 -4.40 3.41
N PHE A 51 -2.94 -3.83 3.18
CA PHE A 51 -3.05 -2.56 2.46
C PHE A 51 -3.57 -1.45 3.37
N PHE A 52 -3.11 -0.23 3.09
CA PHE A 52 -3.64 0.98 3.72
C PHE A 52 -4.91 1.45 3.02
N HIS A 53 -5.87 1.87 3.83
CA HIS A 53 -7.09 2.49 3.33
C HIS A 53 -6.81 3.87 2.72
N VAL A 54 -7.56 4.26 1.69
CA VAL A 54 -7.57 5.65 1.20
C VAL A 54 -8.33 6.54 2.20
N GLY A 55 -8.01 7.81 2.27
CA GLY A 55 -8.69 8.74 3.16
C GLY A 55 -7.79 9.87 3.64
N MET A 56 -8.35 10.83 4.34
CA MET A 56 -7.64 12.00 4.85
C MET A 56 -6.92 12.74 3.69
N GLY A 57 -5.59 12.81 3.72
CA GLY A 57 -4.75 13.37 2.66
C GLY A 57 -4.41 12.41 1.53
N PHE A 58 -4.62 11.10 1.72
CA PHE A 58 -4.26 10.05 0.75
C PHE A 58 -5.40 9.81 -0.26
N LYS A 59 -5.48 10.68 -1.25
CA LYS A 59 -6.54 10.69 -2.27
C LYS A 59 -6.14 9.99 -3.58
N GLN A 60 -4.85 9.71 -3.74
CA GLN A 60 -4.32 9.00 -4.89
C GLN A 60 -4.63 7.52 -4.74
N PRO A 61 -5.45 6.92 -5.64
CA PRO A 61 -5.67 5.49 -5.61
C PRO A 61 -4.42 4.77 -6.11
N VAL A 62 -3.91 3.86 -5.29
CA VAL A 62 -2.80 2.97 -5.64
C VAL A 62 -3.38 1.60 -5.96
N ARG A 63 -3.08 1.06 -7.14
CA ARG A 63 -3.54 -0.26 -7.57
C ARG A 63 -2.52 -1.32 -7.18
N MET A 64 -3.00 -2.41 -6.63
CA MET A 64 -2.18 -3.50 -6.11
C MET A 64 -2.40 -4.77 -6.94
N TYR A 65 -1.31 -5.44 -7.30
CA TYR A 65 -1.36 -6.64 -8.13
C TYR A 65 -0.54 -7.75 -7.50
N SER A 66 -1.10 -8.96 -7.41
CA SER A 66 -0.35 -10.18 -7.15
C SER A 66 0.16 -10.74 -8.47
N VAL A 67 1.43 -11.14 -8.52
CA VAL A 67 2.08 -11.69 -9.72
C VAL A 67 2.51 -13.11 -9.45
N ASP A 68 2.07 -14.03 -10.28
CA ASP A 68 2.60 -15.39 -10.31
C ASP A 68 3.97 -15.35 -11.01
N PRO A 69 5.08 -15.66 -10.31
CA PRO A 69 6.43 -15.57 -10.89
C PRO A 69 6.68 -16.60 -11.99
N LYS A 70 5.92 -17.71 -12.03
CA LYS A 70 6.06 -18.77 -13.04
C LYS A 70 5.38 -18.39 -14.36
N THR A 71 4.15 -17.91 -14.28
CA THR A 71 3.36 -17.56 -15.47
C THR A 71 3.54 -16.09 -15.86
N ARG A 72 4.08 -15.25 -14.97
CA ARG A 72 4.19 -13.79 -15.09
C ARG A 72 2.82 -13.10 -15.25
N MET A 73 1.76 -13.75 -14.85
CA MET A 73 0.42 -13.17 -14.87
C MET A 73 0.17 -12.37 -13.62
N ALA A 74 -0.35 -11.15 -13.81
CA ALA A 74 -0.74 -10.26 -12.73
C ALA A 74 -2.26 -10.32 -12.50
N ARG A 75 -2.69 -10.39 -11.24
CA ARG A 75 -4.08 -10.30 -10.82
C ARG A 75 -4.24 -9.07 -9.93
N GLU A 76 -5.16 -8.20 -10.26
CA GLU A 76 -5.47 -7.03 -9.43
C GLU A 76 -6.16 -7.43 -8.13
N VAL A 77 -5.75 -6.81 -7.04
CA VAL A 77 -6.41 -6.89 -5.73
C VAL A 77 -7.34 -5.69 -5.61
N HIS A 78 -8.64 -5.95 -5.67
CA HIS A 78 -9.65 -4.90 -5.62
C HIS A 78 -9.99 -4.50 -4.19
N PHE A 79 -10.15 -3.20 -3.96
CA PHE A 79 -10.67 -2.69 -2.70
C PHE A 79 -12.10 -3.16 -2.47
N ARG A 80 -12.37 -3.57 -1.24
CA ARG A 80 -13.70 -3.83 -0.71
C ARG A 80 -13.74 -3.39 0.75
N PRO A 81 -14.83 -2.76 1.24
CA PRO A 81 -14.93 -2.38 2.64
C PRO A 81 -14.72 -3.55 3.62
N SER A 82 -15.15 -4.76 3.24
CA SER A 82 -14.99 -5.98 4.05
C SER A 82 -13.53 -6.41 4.28
N LEU A 83 -12.56 -5.80 3.61
CA LEU A 83 -11.12 -6.02 3.89
C LEU A 83 -10.63 -5.29 5.13
N PHE A 84 -11.46 -4.44 5.74
CA PHE A 84 -11.08 -3.57 6.83
C PHE A 84 -12.05 -3.64 8.00
N ASN A 85 -11.52 -3.44 9.20
CA ASN A 85 -12.28 -3.23 10.41
C ASN A 85 -12.42 -1.73 10.67
N TYR A 86 -13.65 -1.25 10.91
CA TYR A 86 -14.02 0.14 11.16
C TYR A 86 -14.58 0.39 12.57
N GLU A 87 -14.50 -0.58 13.49
CA GLU A 87 -15.19 -0.55 14.80
C GLU A 87 -14.94 0.71 15.61
N ASN A 88 -13.72 1.22 15.61
CA ASN A 88 -13.35 2.41 16.38
C ASN A 88 -13.31 3.68 15.52
N THR A 89 -14.15 3.78 14.51
CA THR A 89 -14.18 4.89 13.58
C THR A 89 -15.59 5.48 13.45
N THR A 90 -15.68 6.69 12.90
CA THR A 90 -16.94 7.32 12.51
C THR A 90 -17.24 7.15 11.01
N VAL A 91 -16.54 6.21 10.34
CA VAL A 91 -16.68 5.99 8.90
C VAL A 91 -18.04 5.32 8.60
N ASP A 92 -18.83 5.98 7.78
CA ASP A 92 -20.04 5.37 7.22
C ASP A 92 -19.68 4.46 6.04
N THR A 93 -19.60 3.16 6.30
CA THR A 93 -19.22 2.16 5.28
C THR A 93 -20.21 2.05 4.13
N LYS A 94 -21.46 2.51 4.30
CA LYS A 94 -22.47 2.54 3.22
C LYS A 94 -22.09 3.52 2.10
N GLN A 95 -21.25 4.51 2.40
CA GLN A 95 -20.74 5.45 1.41
C GLN A 95 -19.54 4.91 0.64
N LEU A 96 -18.96 3.78 1.05
CA LEU A 96 -17.79 3.17 0.42
C LEU A 96 -18.24 2.28 -0.75
N THR A 97 -18.56 2.90 -1.86
CA THR A 97 -19.03 2.20 -3.07
C THR A 97 -17.95 2.12 -4.13
N GLY A 98 -17.93 1.02 -4.87
CA GLY A 98 -16.96 0.78 -5.94
C GLY A 98 -15.56 0.44 -5.43
N ASP A 99 -14.60 0.40 -6.34
CA ASP A 99 -13.20 0.11 -6.05
C ASP A 99 -12.42 1.41 -5.83
N LEU A 100 -12.27 1.79 -4.58
CA LEU A 100 -11.55 3.01 -4.18
C LEU A 100 -10.02 2.88 -4.30
N GLY A 101 -9.48 1.68 -4.56
CA GLY A 101 -8.05 1.40 -4.46
C GLY A 101 -7.54 1.49 -3.03
N PHE A 102 -6.23 1.53 -2.90
CA PHE A 102 -5.54 1.59 -1.61
C PHE A 102 -4.63 2.84 -1.58
N SER A 103 -4.06 3.19 -0.44
CA SER A 103 -3.09 4.28 -0.35
C SER A 103 -1.64 3.82 -0.16
N GLY A 104 -1.42 2.52 -0.05
CA GLY A 104 -0.12 1.92 0.17
C GLY A 104 -0.23 0.52 0.75
N PHE A 105 0.87 -0.02 1.23
CA PHE A 105 0.91 -1.37 1.78
C PHE A 105 1.88 -1.49 2.96
N LYS A 106 1.70 -2.56 3.72
CA LYS A 106 2.58 -3.06 4.78
C LYS A 106 2.99 -4.48 4.49
N LEU A 107 4.26 -4.79 4.69
CA LEU A 107 4.78 -6.15 4.66
C LEU A 107 4.98 -6.64 6.10
N PHE A 108 4.50 -7.83 6.38
CA PHE A 108 4.69 -8.54 7.64
C PHE A 108 5.54 -9.79 7.42
N LYS A 109 6.26 -10.20 8.46
CA LYS A 109 7.12 -11.38 8.44
C LYS A 109 6.85 -12.27 9.65
N ALA A 110 6.79 -13.59 9.42
CA ALA A 110 6.69 -14.57 10.49
C ALA A 110 7.88 -14.47 11.48
N PRO A 111 7.68 -14.79 12.80
CA PRO A 111 6.46 -15.33 13.38
C PRO A 111 5.43 -14.28 13.79
N GLU A 112 5.69 -13.00 13.58
CA GLU A 112 4.87 -11.90 14.08
C GLU A 112 3.99 -11.29 12.97
N LEU A 113 3.44 -12.15 12.09
CA LEU A 113 2.43 -11.75 11.12
C LEU A 113 1.30 -11.02 11.86
N ASP A 114 0.84 -9.91 11.30
CA ASP A 114 -0.20 -9.00 11.82
C ASP A 114 0.18 -8.15 13.05
N LYS A 115 1.36 -8.31 13.64
CA LYS A 115 1.77 -7.53 14.79
C LYS A 115 2.65 -6.34 14.44
N HIS A 116 3.75 -6.61 13.73
CA HIS A 116 4.74 -5.58 13.38
C HIS A 116 5.09 -5.64 11.90
N ASP A 117 4.82 -4.56 11.20
CA ASP A 117 5.24 -4.42 9.80
C ASP A 117 6.75 -4.20 9.71
N VAL A 118 7.40 -4.90 8.79
CA VAL A 118 8.85 -4.78 8.53
C VAL A 118 9.17 -3.81 7.40
N VAL A 119 8.24 -3.57 6.49
CA VAL A 119 8.32 -2.55 5.42
C VAL A 119 6.95 -1.92 5.22
N SER A 120 6.91 -0.62 4.99
CA SER A 120 5.68 0.07 4.62
C SER A 120 5.92 1.16 3.59
N PHE A 121 4.98 1.29 2.64
CA PHE A 121 4.82 2.40 1.71
C PHE A 121 3.46 3.03 1.92
N LEU A 122 3.41 4.35 2.10
CA LEU A 122 2.16 5.09 2.27
C LEU A 122 2.24 6.45 1.59
N GLY A 123 1.36 6.68 0.65
CA GLY A 123 1.09 7.98 0.02
C GLY A 123 2.02 8.36 -1.12
N ALA A 124 3.30 8.16 -1.05
CA ALA A 124 4.28 8.58 -2.05
C ALA A 124 5.31 7.49 -2.33
N SER A 125 6.43 7.86 -2.93
CA SER A 125 7.54 6.93 -3.17
C SER A 125 8.40 6.65 -1.93
N TYR A 126 8.02 7.15 -0.77
CA TYR A 126 8.70 6.87 0.50
C TYR A 126 8.38 5.48 1.03
N PHE A 127 9.39 4.85 1.61
CA PHE A 127 9.18 3.66 2.41
C PHE A 127 9.90 3.75 3.75
N ARG A 128 9.44 2.94 4.69
CA ARG A 128 10.09 2.68 5.96
C ARG A 128 10.39 1.20 6.06
N ALA A 129 11.53 0.89 6.64
CA ALA A 129 11.90 -0.49 6.97
C ALA A 129 12.35 -0.58 8.42
N VAL A 130 12.03 -1.70 9.04
CA VAL A 130 12.35 -2.01 10.43
C VAL A 130 13.41 -3.11 10.44
N ASP A 131 14.42 -2.97 11.26
CA ASP A 131 15.46 -3.98 11.42
C ASP A 131 15.04 -5.13 12.36
N ALA A 132 15.95 -6.08 12.57
CA ALA A 132 15.70 -7.24 13.44
C ALA A 132 15.49 -6.87 14.92
N THR A 133 15.82 -5.66 15.34
CA THR A 133 15.63 -5.16 16.71
C THR A 133 14.28 -4.44 16.89
N GLY A 134 13.49 -4.33 15.82
CA GLY A 134 12.21 -3.61 15.84
C GLY A 134 12.37 -2.10 15.74
N GLN A 135 13.55 -1.59 15.40
CA GLN A 135 13.78 -0.17 15.21
C GLN A 135 13.54 0.23 13.75
N TYR A 136 12.90 1.39 13.56
CA TYR A 136 12.82 2.02 12.24
C TYR A 136 14.21 2.53 11.84
N GLY A 137 15.02 1.66 11.24
CA GLY A 137 16.39 1.95 10.87
C GLY A 137 16.53 2.67 9.54
N LEU A 138 15.56 2.50 8.64
CA LEU A 138 15.61 3.03 7.29
C LEU A 138 14.31 3.74 6.93
N SER A 139 14.43 5.01 6.54
CA SER A 139 13.37 5.74 5.84
C SER A 139 14.01 6.34 4.59
N ALA A 140 13.53 5.94 3.42
CA ALA A 140 14.12 6.33 2.15
C ALA A 140 13.05 6.51 1.06
N ARG A 141 13.48 7.02 -0.08
CA ARG A 141 12.65 7.14 -1.26
C ARG A 141 12.94 5.98 -2.20
N GLY A 142 11.89 5.33 -2.71
CA GLY A 142 12.02 4.38 -3.81
C GLY A 142 12.43 5.06 -5.13
N LEU A 143 12.07 6.36 -5.27
CA LEU A 143 12.48 7.22 -6.37
C LEU A 143 12.71 8.64 -5.85
N ALA A 144 13.84 9.23 -6.19
CA ALA A 144 14.19 10.60 -5.84
C ALA A 144 14.52 11.40 -7.11
N ILE A 145 13.91 12.59 -7.26
CA ILE A 145 14.07 13.44 -8.44
C ILE A 145 14.51 14.83 -7.98
N ASP A 146 15.53 15.38 -8.63
CA ASP A 146 16.10 16.71 -8.36
C ASP A 146 16.52 16.94 -6.90
N THR A 147 16.91 15.87 -6.20
CA THR A 147 17.39 15.93 -4.81
C THR A 147 18.63 16.80 -4.74
N TYR A 148 18.61 17.84 -3.88
CA TYR A 148 19.70 18.80 -3.73
C TYR A 148 20.06 19.58 -5.02
N ALA A 149 19.17 19.62 -6.01
CA ALA A 149 19.33 20.40 -7.21
C ALA A 149 18.94 21.89 -6.98
N LYS A 150 19.33 22.77 -7.92
CA LYS A 150 18.92 24.18 -7.88
C LYS A 150 17.40 24.38 -8.05
N LYS A 151 16.69 23.38 -8.55
CA LYS A 151 15.24 23.35 -8.71
C LYS A 151 14.58 22.77 -7.46
N ARG A 152 13.27 22.97 -7.34
CA ARG A 152 12.47 22.32 -6.32
C ARG A 152 12.47 20.81 -6.54
N GLU A 153 12.75 20.07 -5.49
CA GLU A 153 12.67 18.63 -5.49
C GLU A 153 11.26 18.13 -5.83
N GLU A 154 11.17 17.09 -6.66
CA GLU A 154 9.92 16.43 -6.97
C GLU A 154 9.68 15.22 -6.05
N PHE A 155 8.42 15.04 -5.66
CA PHE A 155 7.96 13.91 -4.85
C PHE A 155 6.97 13.09 -5.67
N PRO A 156 7.44 12.07 -6.41
CA PRO A 156 6.56 11.24 -7.22
C PRO A 156 5.65 10.39 -6.35
N ASP A 157 4.41 10.22 -6.79
CA ASP A 157 3.48 9.28 -6.22
C ASP A 157 3.52 7.97 -7.01
N PHE A 158 3.78 6.84 -6.34
CA PHE A 158 3.57 5.54 -6.96
C PHE A 158 2.08 5.26 -7.06
N THR A 159 1.65 4.84 -8.25
CA THR A 159 0.23 4.60 -8.54
C THR A 159 -0.11 3.13 -8.65
N LYS A 160 0.91 2.27 -8.75
CA LYS A 160 0.74 0.81 -8.87
C LYS A 160 1.88 0.09 -8.20
N PHE A 161 1.55 -1.06 -7.58
CA PHE A 161 2.54 -2.01 -7.08
C PHE A 161 2.20 -3.41 -7.57
N TRP A 162 3.24 -4.16 -7.93
CA TRP A 162 3.14 -5.57 -8.29
C TRP A 162 4.01 -6.38 -7.33
N PHE A 163 3.41 -7.36 -6.67
CA PHE A 163 4.04 -8.21 -5.67
C PHE A 163 4.19 -9.62 -6.24
N GLU A 164 5.43 -10.10 -6.38
CA GLU A 164 5.65 -11.50 -6.74
C GLU A 164 5.23 -12.41 -5.59
N THR A 165 4.38 -13.39 -5.88
CA THR A 165 3.97 -14.40 -4.89
C THR A 165 5.20 -15.19 -4.45
N PRO A 166 5.56 -15.17 -3.15
CA PRO A 166 6.74 -15.88 -2.66
C PRO A 166 6.48 -17.39 -2.57
N ASP A 167 7.54 -18.18 -2.59
CA ASP A 167 7.46 -19.55 -2.08
C ASP A 167 7.21 -19.52 -0.56
N LYS A 168 6.56 -20.56 -0.03
CA LYS A 168 6.13 -20.64 1.37
C LYS A 168 7.23 -20.30 2.38
N ASP A 169 8.43 -20.82 2.17
CA ASP A 169 9.56 -20.66 3.09
C ASP A 169 10.46 -19.47 2.72
N SER A 170 10.09 -18.69 1.70
CA SER A 170 10.87 -17.56 1.24
C SER A 170 10.75 -16.38 2.20
N THR A 171 11.89 -15.79 2.52
CA THR A 171 11.97 -14.49 3.21
C THR A 171 12.31 -13.36 2.24
N ARG A 172 12.34 -13.64 0.94
CA ARG A 172 12.60 -12.66 -0.11
C ARG A 172 11.28 -12.04 -0.56
N PHE A 173 11.20 -10.71 -0.42
CA PHE A 173 10.09 -9.90 -0.91
C PHE A 173 10.50 -9.19 -2.21
N VAL A 174 9.73 -9.36 -3.27
CA VAL A 174 9.94 -8.70 -4.56
C VAL A 174 8.72 -7.85 -4.89
N VAL A 175 8.94 -6.56 -5.07
CA VAL A 175 7.92 -5.58 -5.43
C VAL A 175 8.40 -4.69 -6.57
N TYR A 176 7.51 -4.39 -7.50
CA TYR A 176 7.71 -3.41 -8.58
C TYR A 176 6.75 -2.24 -8.37
N ALA A 177 7.19 -1.02 -8.73
CA ALA A 177 6.43 0.20 -8.60
C ALA A 177 6.48 1.03 -9.88
#